data_03e489d4739e74f729077ee54299affc
#
_entry.id   03e489d4739e74f729077ee54299affc
#
_cell.length_a   1.000
_cell.length_b   1.000
_cell.length_c   1.000
_cell.angle_alpha   90.00
_cell.angle_beta   90.00
_cell.angle_gamma   90.00
#
_symmetry.space_group_name_H-M   'P 1'
#
loop_
_entity.id
_entity.type
_entity.pdbx_description
1 polymer ?
#
loop_
_entity_poly.entity_id
_entity_poly.type
_entity_poly.pdbx_seq_one_letter_code
_entity_poly.pdbx_strand_id
1 'polypeptide(L)'
;MKICIWITKIFDLGGTKRVVSLLANELVKEHEVTIMTYEDRFREDRTMYHLSEDINVDFIDNSQFVNKHHTPAFCARYLVKKLNDRSGMFNKKSLNSILAEAIFSKKTREKWVEYFNSQDYDVILTTASLSLRLAMIAPRLK
;
A
#
# COMPACT_ATOMS: atom_id res chain seq x y z
N MET A 1 -12.56 -17.96 -1.02
CA MET A 1 -12.47 -16.57 -0.52
C MET A 1 -11.66 -15.75 -1.50
N LYS A 2 -11.97 -14.47 -1.64
CA LYS A 2 -11.17 -13.51 -2.42
C LYS A 2 -10.24 -12.74 -1.50
N ILE A 3 -8.95 -12.94 -1.65
CA ILE A 3 -7.93 -12.36 -0.78
C ILE A 3 -7.11 -11.35 -1.58
N CYS A 4 -7.05 -10.11 -1.07
CA CYS A 4 -6.17 -9.09 -1.61
C CYS A 4 -4.92 -8.94 -0.73
N ILE A 5 -3.74 -8.99 -1.33
CA ILE A 5 -2.48 -8.69 -0.66
C ILE A 5 -1.95 -7.35 -1.18
N TRP A 6 -2.12 -6.31 -0.38
CA TRP A 6 -1.71 -4.96 -0.75
C TRP A 6 -0.26 -4.68 -0.36
N ILE A 7 0.60 -4.54 -1.33
CA ILE A 7 2.04 -4.30 -1.15
C ILE A 7 2.51 -3.16 -2.06
N THR A 8 3.50 -2.39 -1.62
CA THR A 8 4.04 -1.29 -2.44
C THR A 8 4.79 -1.78 -3.67
N LYS A 9 5.56 -2.86 -3.52
CA LYS A 9 6.36 -3.50 -4.56
C LYS A 9 6.47 -4.98 -4.27
N ILE A 10 6.32 -5.82 -5.28
CA ILE A 10 6.47 -7.28 -5.19
C ILE A 10 7.64 -7.80 -6.04
N PHE A 11 7.89 -7.19 -7.21
CA PHE A 11 8.91 -7.60 -8.17
C PHE A 11 10.28 -6.94 -7.93
N ASP A 12 10.67 -6.76 -6.67
CA ASP A 12 11.94 -6.15 -6.27
C ASP A 12 12.59 -7.03 -5.19
N LEU A 13 13.91 -7.00 -5.05
CA LEU A 13 14.63 -7.80 -4.06
C LEU A 13 14.24 -7.40 -2.62
N GLY A 14 13.96 -8.38 -1.78
CA GLY A 14 13.74 -8.16 -0.35
C GLY A 14 12.97 -9.25 0.38
N GLY A 15 13.28 -9.42 1.66
CA GLY A 15 12.70 -10.48 2.51
C GLY A 15 11.18 -10.41 2.60
N THR A 16 10.61 -9.22 2.73
CA THR A 16 9.14 -9.05 2.78
C THR A 16 8.47 -9.55 1.50
N LYS A 17 9.05 -9.26 0.32
CA LYS A 17 8.52 -9.71 -0.97
C LYS A 17 8.56 -11.22 -1.08
N ARG A 18 9.67 -11.84 -0.67
CA ARG A 18 9.80 -13.30 -0.63
C ARG A 18 8.73 -13.94 0.27
N VAL A 19 8.52 -13.40 1.47
CA VAL A 19 7.48 -13.92 2.39
C VAL A 19 6.08 -13.76 1.81
N VAL A 20 5.78 -12.61 1.19
CA VAL A 20 4.49 -12.36 0.55
C VAL A 20 4.27 -13.31 -0.63
N SER A 21 5.30 -13.57 -1.46
CA SER A 21 5.18 -14.50 -2.59
C SER A 21 4.95 -15.93 -2.13
N LEU A 22 5.66 -16.39 -1.08
CA LEU A 22 5.43 -17.72 -0.50
C LEU A 22 4.01 -17.83 0.07
N LEU A 23 3.56 -16.83 0.82
CA LEU A 23 2.21 -16.80 1.37
C LEU A 23 1.15 -16.82 0.26
N ALA A 24 1.31 -16.00 -0.78
CA ALA A 24 0.39 -15.93 -1.91
C ALA A 24 0.31 -17.27 -2.65
N ASN A 25 1.46 -17.95 -2.87
CA ASN A 25 1.52 -19.26 -3.50
C ASN A 25 0.81 -20.36 -2.67
N GLU A 26 0.85 -20.27 -1.34
CA GLU A 26 0.08 -21.19 -0.50
C GLU A 26 -1.41 -20.88 -0.53
N LEU A 27 -1.77 -19.61 -0.43
CA LEU A 27 -3.18 -19.19 -0.40
C LEU A 27 -3.91 -19.46 -1.72
N VAL A 28 -3.24 -19.33 -2.87
CA VAL A 28 -3.88 -19.54 -4.19
C VAL A 28 -4.31 -20.97 -4.43
N LYS A 29 -3.80 -21.95 -3.67
CA LYS A 29 -4.22 -23.36 -3.77
C LYS A 29 -5.69 -23.57 -3.40
N GLU A 30 -6.25 -22.72 -2.55
CA GLU A 30 -7.62 -22.87 -2.02
C GLU A 30 -8.46 -21.59 -2.17
N HIS A 31 -7.85 -20.47 -2.54
CA HIS A 31 -8.48 -19.15 -2.56
C HIS A 31 -8.15 -18.40 -3.86
N GLU A 32 -9.00 -17.47 -4.23
CA GLU A 32 -8.69 -16.48 -5.26
C GLU A 32 -7.79 -15.40 -4.66
N VAL A 33 -6.57 -15.28 -5.16
CA VAL A 33 -5.57 -14.35 -4.61
C VAL A 33 -5.23 -13.27 -5.63
N THR A 34 -5.30 -12.02 -5.18
CA THR A 34 -4.86 -10.85 -5.95
C THR A 34 -3.76 -10.11 -5.19
N ILE A 35 -2.60 -9.93 -5.81
CA ILE A 35 -1.57 -9.03 -5.30
C ILE A 35 -1.77 -7.66 -5.92
N MET A 36 -2.04 -6.66 -5.08
CA MET A 36 -2.19 -5.27 -5.49
C MET A 36 -0.90 -4.51 -5.21
N THR A 37 -0.29 -3.95 -6.26
CA THR A 37 1.01 -3.28 -6.20
C THR A 37 1.00 -1.92 -6.92
N TYR A 38 1.94 -1.05 -6.53
CA TYR A 38 2.18 0.25 -7.20
C TYR A 38 3.30 0.20 -8.25
N GLU A 39 3.80 -0.98 -8.56
CA GLU A 39 4.81 -1.15 -9.59
C GLU A 39 4.22 -0.95 -10.98
N ASP A 40 5.09 -0.62 -11.95
CA ASP A 40 4.71 -0.63 -13.35
C ASP A 40 4.63 -2.07 -13.86
N ARG A 41 3.62 -2.38 -14.69
CA ARG A 41 3.42 -3.70 -15.29
C ARG A 41 4.66 -4.21 -16.03
N PHE A 42 5.49 -3.32 -16.58
CA PHE A 42 6.75 -3.68 -17.26
C PHE A 42 7.81 -4.28 -16.34
N ARG A 43 7.63 -4.22 -15.02
CA ARG A 43 8.51 -4.80 -14.01
C ARG A 43 8.03 -6.16 -13.52
N GLU A 44 6.96 -6.70 -14.07
CA GLU A 44 6.44 -7.99 -13.67
C GLU A 44 7.48 -9.09 -13.98
N ASP A 45 8.09 -9.63 -12.94
CA ASP A 45 9.01 -10.77 -13.00
C ASP A 45 8.58 -11.82 -11.96
N ARG A 46 7.77 -12.74 -12.41
CA ARG A 46 7.26 -13.85 -11.56
C ARG A 46 8.32 -14.88 -11.23
N THR A 47 9.42 -14.90 -11.97
CA THR A 47 10.48 -15.91 -11.82
C THR A 47 11.31 -15.69 -10.55
N MET A 48 11.50 -14.44 -10.13
CA MET A 48 12.34 -14.05 -9.00
C MET A 48 11.98 -14.78 -7.69
N TYR A 49 10.68 -14.97 -7.42
CA TYR A 49 10.18 -15.65 -6.22
C TYR A 49 9.24 -16.82 -6.56
N HIS A 50 9.28 -17.31 -7.80
CA HIS A 50 8.42 -18.39 -8.30
C HIS A 50 6.94 -18.11 -8.03
N LEU A 51 6.50 -16.88 -8.30
CA LEU A 51 5.11 -16.49 -8.11
C LEU A 51 4.21 -17.24 -9.10
N SER A 52 3.19 -17.94 -8.58
CA SER A 52 2.27 -18.75 -9.40
C SER A 52 1.54 -17.90 -10.44
N GLU A 53 1.30 -18.49 -11.62
CA GLU A 53 0.52 -17.85 -12.69
C GLU A 53 -0.97 -17.71 -12.32
N ASP A 54 -1.47 -18.52 -11.37
CA ASP A 54 -2.84 -18.45 -10.88
C ASP A 54 -3.11 -17.23 -9.98
N ILE A 55 -2.06 -16.51 -9.57
CA ILE A 55 -2.19 -15.30 -8.77
C ILE A 55 -2.44 -14.11 -9.69
N ASN A 56 -3.54 -13.40 -9.45
CA ASN A 56 -3.80 -12.14 -10.13
C ASN A 56 -2.87 -11.04 -9.59
N VAL A 57 -2.31 -10.24 -10.50
CA VAL A 57 -1.52 -9.06 -10.13
C VAL A 57 -2.21 -7.81 -10.66
N ASP A 58 -2.61 -6.94 -9.75
CA ASP A 58 -3.26 -5.67 -10.06
C ASP A 58 -2.28 -4.51 -9.85
N PHE A 59 -1.97 -3.83 -10.96
CA PHE A 59 -1.02 -2.72 -11.02
C PHE A 59 -1.77 -1.40 -10.86
N ILE A 60 -1.68 -0.82 -9.69
CA ILE A 60 -2.40 0.41 -9.34
C ILE A 60 -1.55 1.64 -9.64
N ASP A 61 -2.03 2.50 -10.52
CA ASP A 61 -1.45 3.84 -10.67
C ASP A 61 -1.77 4.69 -9.43
N ASN A 62 -0.78 4.80 -8.55
CA ASN A 62 -0.89 5.61 -7.34
C ASN A 62 -1.26 7.07 -7.62
N SER A 63 -1.03 7.56 -8.84
CA SER A 63 -1.35 8.94 -9.23
C SER A 63 -2.86 9.24 -9.20
N GLN A 64 -3.70 8.22 -9.39
CA GLN A 64 -5.15 8.33 -9.33
C GLN A 64 -5.66 8.58 -7.91
N PHE A 65 -4.93 8.09 -6.91
CA PHE A 65 -5.29 8.16 -5.49
C PHE A 65 -4.59 9.29 -4.74
N VAL A 66 -3.38 9.63 -5.15
CA VAL A 66 -2.62 10.72 -4.52
C VAL A 66 -2.90 12.02 -5.26
N ASN A 67 -3.48 13.00 -4.57
CA ASN A 67 -3.55 14.35 -5.12
C ASN A 67 -2.11 14.86 -5.33
N LYS A 68 -1.68 14.98 -6.58
CA LYS A 68 -0.38 15.56 -6.97
C LYS A 68 -0.25 17.05 -6.62
N HIS A 69 -1.32 17.68 -6.17
CA HIS A 69 -1.27 19.07 -5.75
C HIS A 69 -0.54 19.14 -4.41
N HIS A 70 0.64 19.72 -4.45
CA HIS A 70 1.36 20.17 -3.26
C HIS A 70 0.49 21.24 -2.56
N THR A 71 -0.44 20.77 -1.72
CA THR A 71 -1.18 21.71 -0.90
C THR A 71 -0.18 22.45 -0.01
N PRO A 72 -0.38 23.74 0.29
CA PRO A 72 0.50 24.49 1.21
C PRO A 72 0.71 23.73 2.53
N ALA A 73 -0.31 23.03 3.00
CA ALA A 73 -0.24 22.17 4.18
C ALA A 73 0.73 20.98 4.02
N PHE A 74 0.81 20.37 2.84
CA PHE A 74 1.77 19.30 2.56
C PHE A 74 3.20 19.87 2.55
N CYS A 75 3.43 21.00 1.88
CA CYS A 75 4.73 21.65 1.84
C CYS A 75 5.20 22.07 3.26
N ALA A 76 4.33 22.65 4.07
CA ALA A 76 4.63 23.00 5.45
C ALA A 76 5.00 21.78 6.30
N ARG A 77 4.26 20.69 6.21
CA ARG A 77 4.52 19.44 6.93
C ARG A 77 5.81 18.75 6.45
N TYR A 78 6.10 18.80 5.16
CA TYR A 78 7.36 18.30 4.60
C TYR A 78 8.57 19.11 5.11
N LEU A 79 8.45 20.44 5.19
CA LEU A 79 9.47 21.31 5.76
C LEU A 79 9.69 21.04 7.25
N VAL A 80 8.62 20.87 8.02
CA VAL A 80 8.70 20.51 9.45
C VAL A 80 9.43 19.16 9.61
N LYS A 81 9.15 18.17 8.77
CA LYS A 81 9.89 16.90 8.79
C LYS A 81 11.37 17.12 8.50
N LYS A 82 11.70 17.86 7.45
CA LYS A 82 13.10 18.11 7.03
C LYS A 82 13.89 18.87 8.11
N LEU A 83 13.25 19.81 8.79
CA LEU A 83 13.83 20.52 9.92
C LEU A 83 14.02 19.60 11.13
N ASN A 84 13.05 18.74 11.41
CA ASN A 84 13.15 17.80 12.53
C ASN A 84 14.20 16.71 12.29
N ASP A 85 14.37 16.21 11.06
CA ASP A 85 15.42 15.25 10.71
C ASP A 85 16.83 15.85 10.95
N ARG A 86 16.96 17.19 10.96
CA ARG A 86 18.20 17.90 11.29
C ARG A 86 18.34 18.21 12.78
N SER A 87 17.25 18.55 13.46
CA SER A 87 17.29 19.05 14.87
C SER A 87 16.98 17.97 15.91
N GLY A 88 16.35 16.86 15.51
CA GLY A 88 15.94 15.79 16.43
C GLY A 88 14.88 16.19 17.48
N MET A 89 14.25 17.38 17.34
CA MET A 89 13.39 17.98 18.35
C MET A 89 12.09 17.25 18.63
N PHE A 90 11.56 16.47 17.67
CA PHE A 90 10.28 15.79 17.81
C PHE A 90 10.43 14.27 17.62
N ASN A 91 9.58 13.51 18.29
CA ASN A 91 9.57 12.04 18.16
C ASN A 91 9.26 11.62 16.70
N LYS A 92 10.16 10.85 16.09
CA LYS A 92 10.04 10.38 14.70
C LYS A 92 8.71 9.65 14.41
N LYS A 93 8.14 8.92 15.39
CA LYS A 93 6.86 8.22 15.24
C LYS A 93 5.69 9.20 15.06
N SER A 94 5.65 10.27 15.83
CA SER A 94 4.60 11.29 15.75
C SER A 94 4.62 12.03 14.41
N LEU A 95 5.80 12.35 13.90
CA LEU A 95 5.95 13.06 12.62
C LEU A 95 5.60 12.19 11.42
N ASN A 96 5.95 10.90 11.45
CA ASN A 96 5.58 9.97 10.39
C ASN A 96 4.05 9.76 10.33
N SER A 97 3.37 9.76 11.47
CA SER A 97 1.91 9.73 11.55
C SER A 97 1.27 10.97 10.91
N ILE A 98 1.74 12.16 11.27
CA ILE A 98 1.26 13.44 10.72
C ILE A 98 1.48 13.52 9.20
N LEU A 99 2.61 13.02 8.70
CA LEU A 99 2.89 12.96 7.27
C LEU A 99 2.02 11.93 6.54
N ALA A 100 1.82 10.77 7.13
CA ALA A 100 0.94 9.75 6.58
C ALA A 100 -0.49 10.30 6.43
N GLU A 101 -1.01 11.03 7.43
CA GLU A 101 -2.31 11.71 7.36
C GLU A 101 -2.35 12.80 6.27
N ALA A 102 -1.26 13.52 6.05
CA ALA A 102 -1.20 14.54 5.01
C ALA A 102 -1.23 13.95 3.60
N ILE A 103 -0.48 12.86 3.39
CA ILE A 103 -0.43 12.15 2.11
C ILE A 103 -1.74 11.38 1.88
N PHE A 104 -2.33 10.85 2.96
CA PHE A 104 -3.55 10.06 2.94
C PHE A 104 -4.75 10.90 3.35
N SER A 105 -4.99 12.00 2.60
CA SER A 105 -6.07 12.95 2.86
C SER A 105 -7.45 12.28 2.91
N LYS A 106 -8.45 12.97 3.49
CA LYS A 106 -9.84 12.47 3.54
C LYS A 106 -10.34 12.03 2.15
N LYS A 107 -10.10 12.85 1.12
CA LYS A 107 -10.48 12.55 -0.26
C LYS A 107 -9.76 11.31 -0.82
N THR A 108 -8.49 11.14 -0.49
CA THR A 108 -7.71 9.95 -0.87
C THR A 108 -8.26 8.70 -0.19
N ARG A 109 -8.62 8.79 1.11
CA ARG A 109 -9.24 7.68 1.85
C ARG A 109 -10.58 7.28 1.26
N GLU A 110 -11.43 8.24 0.91
CA GLU A 110 -12.73 7.98 0.27
C GLU A 110 -12.58 7.22 -1.04
N LYS A 111 -11.63 7.61 -1.90
CA LYS A 111 -11.33 6.87 -3.13
C LYS A 111 -10.85 5.44 -2.89
N TRP A 112 -10.01 5.22 -1.87
CA TRP A 112 -9.56 3.89 -1.52
C TRP A 112 -10.69 3.01 -0.96
N VAL A 113 -11.56 3.57 -0.14
CA VAL A 113 -12.76 2.87 0.37
C VAL A 113 -13.68 2.48 -0.79
N GLU A 114 -13.93 3.40 -1.73
CA GLU A 114 -14.73 3.13 -2.92
C GLU A 114 -14.11 2.02 -3.77
N TYR A 115 -12.80 2.11 -4.02
CA TYR A 115 -12.06 1.08 -4.76
C TYR A 115 -12.18 -0.29 -4.10
N PHE A 116 -11.83 -0.43 -2.82
CA PHE A 116 -11.90 -1.74 -2.15
C PHE A 116 -13.31 -2.29 -2.06
N ASN A 117 -14.30 -1.46 -1.79
CA ASN A 117 -15.71 -1.89 -1.76
C ASN A 117 -16.23 -2.31 -3.15
N SER A 118 -15.61 -1.85 -4.25
CA SER A 118 -15.97 -2.27 -5.61
C SER A 118 -15.35 -3.60 -6.03
N GLN A 119 -14.29 -4.06 -5.35
CA GLN A 119 -13.55 -5.27 -5.71
C GLN A 119 -14.08 -6.55 -5.05
N ASP A 120 -14.99 -6.43 -4.06
CA ASP A 120 -15.61 -7.58 -3.38
C ASP A 120 -14.60 -8.56 -2.75
N TYR A 121 -13.54 -8.01 -2.11
CA TYR A 121 -12.58 -8.82 -1.37
C TYR A 121 -13.12 -9.22 0.00
N ASP A 122 -12.98 -10.50 0.35
CA ASP A 122 -13.31 -11.02 1.68
C ASP A 122 -12.24 -10.63 2.72
N VAL A 123 -10.98 -10.57 2.29
CA VAL A 123 -9.84 -10.29 3.17
C VAL A 123 -8.84 -9.38 2.48
N ILE A 124 -8.36 -8.37 3.20
CA ILE A 124 -7.27 -7.49 2.75
C ILE A 124 -6.10 -7.64 3.70
N LEU A 125 -5.00 -8.17 3.19
CA LEU A 125 -3.72 -8.26 3.88
C LEU A 125 -2.79 -7.15 3.41
N THR A 126 -1.92 -6.67 4.28
CA THR A 126 -0.94 -5.66 3.90
C THR A 126 0.38 -5.81 4.64
N THR A 127 1.43 -5.25 4.06
CA THR A 127 2.74 -5.18 4.70
C THR A 127 2.83 -3.98 5.65
N ALA A 128 3.82 -3.97 6.54
CA ALA A 128 4.01 -2.93 7.55
C ALA A 128 4.02 -1.49 6.97
N SER A 129 4.52 -1.34 5.74
CA SER A 129 4.57 -0.03 5.06
C SER A 129 3.21 0.57 4.72
N LEU A 130 2.18 -0.27 4.59
CA LEU A 130 0.81 0.12 4.23
C LEU A 130 -0.20 -0.10 5.37
N SER A 131 0.21 -0.74 6.48
CA SER A 131 -0.67 -1.08 7.59
C SER A 131 -1.42 0.13 8.17
N LEU A 132 -0.75 1.27 8.31
CA LEU A 132 -1.38 2.50 8.77
C LEU A 132 -2.45 2.99 7.79
N ARG A 133 -2.21 2.88 6.48
CA ARG A 133 -3.20 3.27 5.46
C ARG A 133 -4.43 2.38 5.51
N LEU A 134 -4.22 1.06 5.61
CA LEU A 134 -5.33 0.12 5.77
C LEU A 134 -6.12 0.40 7.05
N ALA A 135 -5.46 0.63 8.20
CA ALA A 135 -6.12 0.96 9.45
C ALA A 135 -6.99 2.23 9.37
N MET A 136 -6.60 3.20 8.54
CA MET A 136 -7.37 4.44 8.34
C MET A 136 -8.64 4.25 7.51
N ILE A 137 -8.72 3.22 6.68
CA ILE A 137 -9.88 2.94 5.81
C ILE A 137 -10.72 1.76 6.30
N ALA A 138 -10.14 0.82 7.03
CA ALA A 138 -10.77 -0.42 7.49
C ALA A 138 -12.17 -0.21 8.14
N PRO A 139 -12.41 0.81 8.99
CA PRO A 139 -13.74 1.03 9.59
C PRO A 139 -14.84 1.37 8.58
N ARG A 140 -14.52 1.60 7.32
CA ARG A 140 -15.45 1.99 6.25
C ARG A 140 -15.56 0.96 5.13
N LEU A 141 -14.79 -0.13 5.22
CA LEU A 141 -14.88 -1.25 4.29
C LEU A 141 -16.12 -2.09 4.65
N LYS A 142 -16.78 -2.61 3.60
CA LYS A 142 -17.97 -3.47 3.72
C LYS A 142 -17.56 -4.92 3.82
#